data_661731151fa87bb406ce656460a93ebe
#
_entry.id   661731151fa87bb406ce656460a93ebe
#
_cell.length_a   1.000
_cell.length_b   1.000
_cell.length_c   1.000
_cell.angle_alpha   90.00
_cell.angle_beta   90.00
_cell.angle_gamma   90.00
#
_symmetry.space_group_name_H-M   'P 1'
#
loop_
_entity.id
_entity.type
_entity.pdbx_description
1 polymer ?
#
loop_
_entity_poly.entity_id
_entity_poly.type
_entity_poly.pdbx_seq_one_letter_code
_entity_poly.pdbx_strand_id
1 'polypeptide(L)'
;VNIAGEKWNVQVVSSKDTTISDWLSVNLDEKNKKAQIIISVDHPFSSNYFPDTEKELEGIYLIAQNLVIAEINSRIVRNESHTYIRRALNKLLLNISKIE
;
A
#
# COMPACT_ATOMS: atom_id res chain seq x y z
N VAL A 1 -11.55 -8.68 7.07
CA VAL A 1 -10.37 -8.58 7.94
C VAL A 1 -10.76 -7.93 9.27
N ASN A 2 -10.35 -8.52 10.37
CA ASN A 2 -10.52 -7.93 11.69
C ASN A 2 -9.30 -7.09 12.03
N ILE A 3 -9.56 -5.82 12.39
CA ILE A 3 -8.50 -4.91 12.85
C ILE A 3 -8.96 -4.35 14.20
N ALA A 4 -8.19 -4.64 15.26
CA ALA A 4 -8.51 -4.21 16.62
C ALA A 4 -9.93 -4.61 17.08
N GLY A 5 -10.36 -5.82 16.71
CA GLY A 5 -11.68 -6.34 17.08
C GLY A 5 -12.83 -5.84 16.24
N GLU A 6 -12.57 -5.02 15.22
CA GLU A 6 -13.59 -4.49 14.32
C GLU A 6 -13.42 -5.03 12.92
N LYS A 7 -14.53 -5.27 12.24
CA LYS A 7 -14.49 -5.79 10.87
C LYS A 7 -14.27 -4.66 9.87
N TRP A 8 -13.23 -4.80 9.07
CA TRP A 8 -12.87 -3.84 8.03
C TRP A 8 -12.98 -4.46 6.64
N ASN A 9 -13.42 -3.66 5.68
CA ASN A 9 -13.37 -4.02 4.27
C ASN A 9 -12.10 -3.43 3.68
N VAL A 10 -11.13 -4.30 3.36
CA VAL A 10 -9.83 -3.89 2.81
C VAL A 10 -9.73 -4.44 1.39
N GLN A 11 -9.51 -3.55 0.43
CA GLN A 11 -9.37 -3.91 -0.97
C GLN A 11 -8.02 -3.43 -1.51
N VAL A 12 -7.38 -4.29 -2.30
CA VAL A 12 -6.16 -3.92 -3.02
C VAL A 12 -6.48 -3.81 -4.50
N VAL A 13 -6.17 -2.66 -5.07
CA VAL A 13 -6.39 -2.41 -6.49
C VAL A 13 -5.11 -1.93 -7.15
N SER A 14 -4.94 -2.25 -8.42
CA SER A 14 -3.86 -1.71 -9.22
C SER A 14 -4.36 -0.52 -10.02
N SER A 15 -3.49 0.45 -10.26
CA SER A 15 -3.85 1.65 -11.02
C SER A 15 -2.78 1.98 -12.04
N LYS A 16 -3.23 2.41 -13.22
CA LYS A 16 -2.37 2.93 -14.30
C LYS A 16 -2.40 4.45 -14.36
N ASP A 17 -2.91 5.09 -13.31
CA ASP A 17 -3.00 6.55 -13.27
C ASP A 17 -1.62 7.17 -13.11
N THR A 18 -1.12 7.81 -14.17
CA THR A 18 0.20 8.43 -14.20
C THR A 18 0.28 9.70 -13.34
N THR A 19 -0.84 10.21 -12.87
CA THR A 19 -0.84 11.36 -11.95
C THR A 19 -0.49 10.96 -10.53
N ILE A 20 -0.55 9.66 -10.21
CA ILE A 20 -0.17 9.13 -8.90
C ILE A 20 1.34 8.93 -8.88
N SER A 21 2.04 9.71 -8.04
CA SER A 21 3.50 9.65 -7.93
C SER A 21 3.99 8.57 -6.95
N ASP A 22 3.13 8.14 -6.02
CA ASP A 22 3.47 7.12 -5.03
C ASP A 22 3.26 5.72 -5.58
N TRP A 23 4.16 4.80 -5.21
CA TRP A 23 3.98 3.40 -5.53
C TRP A 23 2.80 2.79 -4.77
N LEU A 24 2.64 3.17 -3.50
CA LEU A 24 1.62 2.64 -2.60
C LEU A 24 0.86 3.80 -1.96
N SER A 25 -0.43 3.87 -2.22
CA SER A 25 -1.30 4.87 -1.61
C SER A 25 -2.54 4.20 -1.01
N VAL A 26 -3.23 4.92 -0.12
CA VAL A 26 -4.37 4.40 0.62
C VAL A 26 -5.47 5.44 0.67
N ASN A 27 -6.67 5.03 0.33
CA ASN A 27 -7.89 5.79 0.62
C ASN A 27 -8.54 5.15 1.83
N LEU A 28 -8.57 5.89 2.93
CA LEU A 28 -9.07 5.41 4.21
C LEU A 28 -10.40 6.07 4.55
N ASP A 29 -11.41 5.26 4.83
CA ASP A 29 -12.70 5.70 5.33
C ASP A 29 -12.92 5.04 6.70
N GLU A 30 -12.52 5.74 7.75
CA GLU A 30 -12.61 5.21 9.11
C GLU A 30 -14.04 5.07 9.59
N LYS A 31 -14.92 5.95 9.16
CA LYS A 31 -16.33 5.93 9.57
C LYS A 31 -17.01 4.65 9.12
N ASN A 32 -16.75 4.22 7.90
CA ASN A 32 -17.34 3.03 7.31
C ASN A 32 -16.42 1.82 7.38
N LYS A 33 -15.25 1.96 7.99
CA LYS A 33 -14.26 0.90 8.16
C LYS A 33 -13.88 0.26 6.84
N LYS A 34 -13.52 1.10 5.88
CA LYS A 34 -13.08 0.70 4.54
C LYS A 34 -11.70 1.25 4.27
N ALA A 35 -10.87 0.44 3.64
CA ALA A 35 -9.56 0.86 3.17
C ALA A 35 -9.36 0.37 1.74
N GLN A 36 -9.02 1.27 0.84
CA GLN A 36 -8.64 0.93 -0.52
C GLN A 36 -7.16 1.19 -0.68
N ILE A 37 -6.41 0.12 -0.94
CA ILE A 37 -4.97 0.16 -1.13
C ILE A 37 -4.71 0.21 -2.63
N ILE A 38 -3.98 1.21 -3.08
CA ILE A 38 -3.73 1.44 -4.49
C ILE A 38 -2.25 1.21 -4.78
N ILE A 39 -1.96 0.29 -5.69
CA ILE A 39 -0.59 0.02 -6.16
C ILE A 39 -0.46 0.57 -7.57
N SER A 40 0.49 1.48 -7.77
CA SER A 40 0.75 2.05 -9.08
C SER A 40 1.57 1.08 -9.92
N VAL A 41 0.97 0.53 -10.98
CA VAL A 41 1.65 -0.41 -11.87
C VAL A 41 2.56 0.31 -12.87
N ASP A 42 2.36 1.62 -13.07
CA ASP A 42 3.21 2.43 -13.95
C ASP A 42 4.37 3.09 -13.21
N HIS A 43 4.44 2.94 -11.89
CA HIS A 43 5.58 3.43 -11.12
C HIS A 43 6.85 2.70 -11.57
N PRO A 44 8.00 3.39 -11.64
CA PRO A 44 9.26 2.78 -12.06
C PRO A 44 9.62 1.51 -11.28
N PHE A 45 9.31 1.46 -9.99
CA PHE A 45 9.53 0.26 -9.19
C PHE A 45 8.71 -0.93 -9.75
N SER A 46 7.44 -0.71 -10.08
CA SER A 46 6.60 -1.77 -10.64
C SER A 46 7.08 -2.19 -12.03
N SER A 47 7.44 -1.23 -12.87
CA SER A 47 7.89 -1.51 -14.24
C SER A 47 9.19 -2.30 -14.26
N ASN A 48 10.10 -2.06 -13.31
CA ASN A 48 11.43 -2.67 -13.32
C ASN A 48 11.52 -3.94 -12.49
N TYR A 49 10.71 -4.08 -11.44
CA TYR A 49 10.91 -5.13 -10.44
C TYR A 49 9.72 -6.05 -10.21
N PHE A 50 8.53 -5.73 -10.77
CA PHE A 50 7.40 -6.63 -10.57
C PHE A 50 7.61 -7.91 -11.36
N PRO A 51 7.31 -9.06 -10.75
CA PRO A 51 7.41 -10.35 -11.43
C PRO A 51 6.32 -10.51 -12.50
N ASP A 52 6.59 -11.38 -13.46
CA ASP A 52 5.67 -11.65 -14.58
C ASP A 52 4.53 -12.61 -14.21
N THR A 53 4.70 -13.39 -13.14
CA THR A 53 3.70 -14.38 -12.75
C THR A 53 2.72 -13.82 -11.74
N GLU A 54 1.45 -14.20 -11.86
CA GLU A 54 0.41 -13.76 -10.92
C GLU A 54 0.69 -14.21 -9.50
N LYS A 55 1.24 -15.40 -9.34
CA LYS A 55 1.52 -15.95 -8.00
C LYS A 55 2.58 -15.14 -7.27
N GLU A 56 3.63 -14.74 -7.96
CA GLU A 56 4.69 -13.93 -7.38
C GLU A 56 4.19 -12.51 -7.10
N LEU A 57 3.37 -11.97 -7.99
CA LEU A 57 2.77 -10.66 -7.82
C LEU A 57 1.80 -10.64 -6.63
N GLU A 58 1.09 -11.74 -6.40
CA GLU A 58 0.20 -11.91 -5.24
C GLU A 58 0.97 -11.72 -3.93
N GLY A 59 2.19 -12.25 -3.84
CA GLY A 59 3.03 -12.07 -2.67
C GLY A 59 3.34 -10.61 -2.38
N ILE A 60 3.62 -9.82 -3.41
CA ILE A 60 3.86 -8.39 -3.28
C ILE A 60 2.59 -7.68 -2.80
N TYR A 61 1.44 -8.03 -3.34
CA TYR A 61 0.17 -7.45 -2.94
C TYR A 61 -0.18 -7.78 -1.50
N LEU A 62 0.12 -9.01 -1.04
CA LEU A 62 -0.09 -9.40 0.34
C LEU A 62 0.79 -8.61 1.30
N ILE A 63 2.04 -8.36 0.96
CA ILE A 63 2.94 -7.53 1.77
C ILE A 63 2.39 -6.11 1.86
N ALA A 64 1.99 -5.53 0.73
CA ALA A 64 1.43 -4.19 0.70
C ALA A 64 0.15 -4.08 1.53
N GLN A 65 -0.74 -5.07 1.42
CA GLN A 65 -1.98 -5.12 2.19
C GLN A 65 -1.69 -5.18 3.69
N ASN A 66 -0.77 -6.03 4.11
CA ASN A 66 -0.46 -6.19 5.52
C ASN A 66 0.28 -4.99 6.10
N LEU A 67 1.09 -4.30 5.30
CA LEU A 67 1.70 -3.05 5.72
C LEU A 67 0.63 -2.01 6.08
N VAL A 68 -0.39 -1.87 5.24
CA VAL A 68 -1.48 -0.92 5.47
C VAL A 68 -2.35 -1.36 6.64
N ILE A 69 -2.63 -2.65 6.77
CA ILE A 69 -3.39 -3.17 7.93
C ILE A 69 -2.64 -2.87 9.23
N ALA A 70 -1.32 -3.04 9.25
CA ALA A 70 -0.51 -2.71 10.41
C ALA A 70 -0.56 -1.22 10.74
N GLU A 71 -0.53 -0.36 9.72
CA GLU A 71 -0.67 1.09 9.86
C GLU A 71 -2.03 1.45 10.51
N ILE A 72 -3.11 0.86 10.02
CA ILE A 72 -4.45 1.09 10.57
C ILE A 72 -4.55 0.59 12.01
N ASN A 73 -4.03 -0.60 12.28
CA ASN A 73 -4.06 -1.18 13.62
C ASN A 73 -3.34 -0.31 14.63
N SER A 74 -2.17 0.20 14.27
CA SER A 74 -1.41 1.09 15.15
C SER A 74 -2.18 2.38 15.47
N ARG A 75 -2.87 2.92 14.48
CA ARG A 75 -3.68 4.13 14.66
C ARG A 75 -4.85 3.89 15.60
N ILE A 76 -5.54 2.77 15.47
CA ILE A 76 -6.71 2.45 16.29
C ILE A 76 -6.30 2.08 17.73
N VAL A 77 -5.30 1.21 17.88
CA VAL A 77 -4.91 0.66 19.18
C VAL A 77 -4.10 1.65 20.01
N ARG A 78 -3.17 2.37 19.36
CA ARG A 78 -2.22 3.25 20.05
C ARG A 78 -2.47 4.73 19.81
N ASN A 79 -3.45 5.07 18.99
CA ASN A 79 -3.70 6.45 18.56
C ASN A 79 -2.44 7.11 17.97
N GLU A 80 -1.60 6.31 17.31
CA GLU A 80 -0.38 6.77 16.67
C GLU A 80 -0.50 6.61 15.17
N SER A 81 -0.08 7.62 14.41
CA SER A 81 -0.03 7.54 12.97
C SER A 81 1.38 7.20 12.51
N HIS A 82 1.53 6.11 11.78
CA HIS A 82 2.80 5.69 11.19
C HIS A 82 2.82 5.84 9.66
N THR A 83 1.98 6.72 9.15
CA THR A 83 1.91 7.03 7.70
C THR A 83 3.26 7.45 7.15
N TYR A 84 4.10 8.08 7.97
CA TYR A 84 5.43 8.51 7.55
C TYR A 84 6.33 7.36 7.10
N ILE A 85 6.14 6.16 7.64
CA ILE A 85 6.91 4.98 7.23
C ILE A 85 6.59 4.62 5.78
N ARG A 86 5.32 4.59 5.42
CA ARG A 86 4.88 4.32 4.05
C ARG A 86 5.34 5.41 3.09
N ARG A 87 5.30 6.66 3.51
CA ARG A 87 5.77 7.79 2.70
C ARG A 87 7.27 7.72 2.46
N ALA A 88 8.03 7.35 3.49
CA ALA A 88 9.47 7.16 3.36
C ALA A 88 9.79 6.02 2.40
N LEU A 89 9.04 4.91 2.49
CA LEU A 89 9.20 3.79 1.56
C LEU A 89 8.97 4.23 0.12
N ASN A 90 7.90 4.98 -0.14
CA ASN A 90 7.60 5.47 -1.48
C ASN A 90 8.74 6.32 -2.04
N LYS A 91 9.33 7.18 -1.22
CA LYS A 91 10.48 8.00 -1.63
C LYS A 91 11.72 7.17 -1.93
N LEU A 92 12.00 6.19 -1.08
CA LEU A 92 13.14 5.29 -1.27
C LEU A 92 12.98 4.47 -2.55
N LEU A 93 11.80 3.94 -2.80
CA LEU A 93 11.53 3.15 -4.01
C LEU A 93 11.66 4.01 -5.27
N LEU A 94 11.22 5.26 -5.23
CA LEU A 94 11.36 6.17 -6.35
C LEU A 94 12.83 6.47 -6.64
N ASN A 95 13.64 6.71 -5.61
CA ASN A 95 15.06 7.01 -5.76
C ASN A 95 15.83 5.80 -6.30
N ILE A 96 15.58 4.61 -5.79
CA ILE A 96 16.21 3.38 -6.25
C ILE A 96 15.89 3.14 -7.73
N SER A 97 14.62 3.34 -8.11
CA SER A 97 14.18 3.13 -9.49
C SER A 97 14.80 4.11 -10.47
N LYS A 98 15.18 5.32 -10.02
CA LYS A 98 15.83 6.32 -10.87
C LYS A 98 17.31 6.03 -11.12
N ILE A 99 17.95 5.31 -10.23
CA ILE A 99 19.38 4.98 -10.35
C ILE A 99 19.61 3.95 -11.46
N GLU A 100 18.64 3.16 -11.73
CA GLU A 100 18.67 2.15 -12.78
C GLU A 100 18.05 2.65 -14.09
#